data_38314a150c4bce3b23407a453b99b693
#
_entry.id   38314a150c4bce3b23407a453b99b693
#
_cell.length_a   1.000
_cell.length_b   1.000
_cell.length_c   1.000
_cell.angle_alpha   90.00
_cell.angle_beta   90.00
_cell.angle_gamma   90.00
#
_symmetry.space_group_name_H-M   'P 1'
#
loop_
_entity.id
_entity.type
_entity.pdbx_description
1 polymer ?
#
loop_
_entity_poly.entity_id
_entity_poly.type
_entity_poly.pdbx_seq_one_letter_code
_entity_poly.pdbx_strand_id
1 'polypeptide(L)' 'VVEPLSGLGEGEMAEVVWIISEADVREMLGRSGFLYGEVLTCLLKNPVRQLCVYKIRRRVVAIREEYTKEILVRRML' A
#
# COMPACT_ATOMS: atom_id res chain seq x y z
N VAL A 1 -12.49 -8.53 -5.84
CA VAL A 1 -12.24 -7.31 -6.60
C VAL A 1 -10.88 -6.74 -6.24
N VAL A 2 -10.10 -6.45 -7.25
CA VAL A 2 -8.78 -5.86 -7.08
C VAL A 2 -8.89 -4.36 -7.36
N GLU A 3 -8.30 -3.54 -6.50
CA GLU A 3 -8.38 -2.10 -6.62
C GLU A 3 -7.07 -1.46 -6.20
N PRO A 4 -6.83 -0.19 -6.60
CA PRO A 4 -5.63 0.50 -6.14
C PRO A 4 -5.66 0.73 -4.64
N LEU A 5 -4.47 0.68 -4.02
CA LEU A 5 -4.31 0.93 -2.60
C LEU A 5 -4.85 2.31 -2.21
N SER A 6 -4.82 3.26 -3.13
CA SER A 6 -5.33 4.61 -2.89
C SER A 6 -6.80 4.64 -2.49
N GLY A 7 -7.56 3.60 -2.82
CA GLY A 7 -8.96 3.50 -2.43
C GLY A 7 -9.18 2.98 -1.01
N LEU A 8 -8.12 2.51 -0.35
CA LEU A 8 -8.24 1.97 1.00
C LEU A 8 -8.27 3.12 2.01
N GLY A 9 -9.25 3.09 2.89
CA GLY A 9 -9.41 4.12 3.92
C GLY A 9 -8.70 3.77 5.21
N GLU A 10 -8.56 4.77 6.08
CA GLU A 10 -7.94 4.59 7.38
C GLU A 10 -8.68 3.51 8.17
N GLY A 11 -7.93 2.60 8.77
CA GLY A 11 -8.46 1.50 9.55
C GLY A 11 -8.82 0.26 8.73
N GLU A 12 -8.83 0.37 7.41
CA GLU A 12 -9.18 -0.75 6.55
C GLU A 12 -7.95 -1.61 6.24
N MET A 13 -8.21 -2.88 5.93
CA MET A 13 -7.17 -3.85 5.64
C MET A 13 -7.31 -4.39 4.22
N ALA A 14 -6.19 -4.76 3.64
CA ALA A 14 -6.18 -5.32 2.30
C ALA A 14 -4.95 -6.20 2.11
N GLU A 15 -5.04 -7.07 1.11
CA GLU A 15 -3.95 -7.96 0.73
C GLU A 15 -3.31 -7.43 -0.56
N VAL A 16 -1.98 -7.36 -0.59
CA VAL A 16 -1.26 -6.91 -1.78
C VAL A 16 -1.36 -7.96 -2.87
N VAL A 17 -1.78 -7.54 -4.07
CA VAL A 17 -1.92 -8.43 -5.22
C VAL A 17 -0.81 -8.20 -6.23
N TRP A 18 -0.55 -6.96 -6.59
CA TRP A 18 0.44 -6.64 -7.62
C TRP A 18 0.85 -5.17 -7.55
N ILE A 19 2.02 -4.86 -8.08
CA ILE A 19 2.48 -3.48 -8.21
C ILE A 19 2.71 -3.23 -9.70
N ILE A 20 1.95 -2.28 -10.27
CA ILE A 20 2.01 -1.98 -11.71
C ILE A 20 2.98 -0.85 -11.98
N SER A 21 4.15 -0.92 -11.38
CA SER A 21 5.20 0.07 -11.59
C SER A 21 6.36 -0.58 -12.34
N GLU A 22 7.32 0.25 -12.71
CA GLU A 22 8.55 -0.26 -13.30
C GLU A 22 9.33 -1.06 -12.25
N ALA A 23 10.28 -1.84 -12.74
CA ALA A 23 10.98 -2.82 -11.89
C ALA A 23 11.68 -2.20 -10.69
N ASP A 24 12.30 -1.03 -10.87
CA ASP A 24 13.02 -0.37 -9.79
C ASP A 24 12.08 0.13 -8.69
N VAL A 25 10.93 0.67 -9.07
CA VAL A 25 9.91 1.12 -8.10
C VAL A 25 9.31 -0.10 -7.38
N ARG A 26 9.01 -1.16 -8.15
CA ARG A 26 8.48 -2.40 -7.58
C ARG A 26 9.43 -2.98 -6.55
N GLU A 27 10.73 -2.97 -6.86
CA GLU A 27 11.74 -3.47 -5.95
C GLU A 27 11.83 -2.61 -4.68
N MET A 28 11.79 -1.31 -4.83
CA MET A 28 11.82 -0.38 -3.70
C MET A 28 10.63 -0.60 -2.78
N LEU A 29 9.43 -0.70 -3.35
CA LEU A 29 8.23 -0.93 -2.56
C LEU A 29 8.24 -2.31 -1.91
N GLY A 30 8.80 -3.31 -2.61
CA GLY A 30 8.94 -4.65 -2.06
C GLY A 30 9.83 -4.68 -0.83
N ARG A 31 10.93 -3.92 -0.85
CA ARG A 31 11.82 -3.81 0.31
C ARG A 31 11.12 -3.16 1.50
N SER A 32 10.12 -2.34 1.24
CA SER A 32 9.31 -1.72 2.29
C SER A 32 8.23 -2.66 2.82
N GLY A 33 8.02 -3.81 2.18
CA GLY A 33 7.05 -4.78 2.63
C GLY A 33 5.86 -5.00 1.72
N PHE A 34 5.74 -4.24 0.63
CA PHE A 34 4.62 -4.38 -0.31
C PHE A 34 4.91 -5.54 -1.26
N LEU A 35 4.69 -6.74 -0.75
CA LEU A 35 4.94 -7.99 -1.47
C LEU A 35 3.62 -8.74 -1.64
N TYR A 36 3.54 -9.53 -2.71
CA TYR A 36 2.35 -10.31 -3.00
C TYR A 36 1.93 -11.15 -1.79
N GLY A 37 0.66 -11.06 -1.45
CA GLY A 37 0.08 -11.85 -0.36
C GLY A 37 0.21 -11.21 1.02
N GLU A 38 0.99 -10.14 1.16
CA GLU A 38 1.12 -9.46 2.44
C GLU A 38 -0.15 -8.68 2.75
N VAL A 39 -0.59 -8.78 4.01
CA VAL A 39 -1.76 -8.06 4.49
C VAL A 39 -1.30 -6.77 5.15
N LEU A 40 -1.95 -5.68 4.80
CA LEU A 40 -1.63 -4.37 5.37
C LEU A 40 -2.87 -3.70 5.93
N THR A 41 -2.64 -2.75 6.83
CA THR A 41 -3.70 -1.90 7.38
C THR A 41 -3.34 -0.45 7.08
N CYS A 42 -4.29 0.31 6.57
CA CYS A 42 -4.08 1.74 6.37
C CYS A 42 -4.20 2.43 7.72
N LEU A 43 -3.14 3.08 8.17
CA LEU A 43 -3.14 3.76 9.46
C LEU A 43 -3.49 5.23 9.32
N LEU A 44 -3.01 5.88 8.27
CA LEU A 44 -3.16 7.31 8.13
C LEU A 44 -3.05 7.72 6.67
N LYS A 45 -3.90 8.65 6.26
CA LYS A 45 -3.79 9.31 4.96
C LYS A 45 -3.65 10.81 5.21
N ASN A 46 -2.54 11.38 4.76
CA ASN A 46 -2.25 12.79 4.93
C ASN A 46 -2.19 13.46 3.56
N PRO A 47 -3.33 13.99 3.07
CA PRO A 47 -3.36 14.58 1.73
C PRO A 47 -2.53 15.86 1.62
N VAL A 48 -2.38 16.60 2.71
CA VAL A 48 -1.59 17.84 2.69
C VAL A 48 -0.12 17.52 2.40
N ARG A 49 0.42 16.48 3.03
CA ARG A 49 1.80 16.07 2.82
C ARG A 49 1.93 15.01 1.72
N GLN A 50 0.80 14.57 1.16
CA GLN A 50 0.76 13.56 0.11
C GLN A 50 1.47 12.28 0.55
N LEU A 51 1.21 11.88 1.79
CA LEU A 51 1.77 10.66 2.38
C LEU A 51 0.67 9.77 2.90
N CYS A 52 0.90 8.46 2.80
CA CYS A 52 0.01 7.46 3.38
C CYS A 52 0.86 6.52 4.23
N VAL A 53 0.33 6.10 5.36
CA VAL A 53 1.04 5.26 6.32
C VAL A 53 0.31 3.93 6.47
N TYR A 54 1.07 2.84 6.38
CA TYR A 54 0.51 1.50 6.46
C TYR A 54 1.28 0.67 7.46
N LYS A 55 0.57 -0.25 8.10
CA LYS A 55 1.19 -1.27 8.92
C LYS A 55 1.23 -2.56 8.13
N ILE A 56 2.43 -3.11 7.96
CA ILE A 56 2.64 -4.39 7.28
C ILE A 56 3.47 -5.25 8.22
N ARG A 57 2.89 -6.34 8.73
CA ARG A 57 3.50 -7.18 9.75
C ARG A 57 3.84 -6.31 10.96
N ARG A 58 5.12 -6.20 11.34
CA ARG A 58 5.54 -5.42 12.51
C ARG A 58 6.12 -4.07 12.13
N ARG A 59 5.96 -3.69 10.87
CA ARG A 59 6.57 -2.46 10.36
C ARG A 59 5.50 -1.42 10.09
N VAL A 60 5.85 -0.18 10.34
CA VAL A 60 5.03 0.96 9.95
C VAL A 60 5.77 1.67 8.83
N VAL A 61 5.12 1.79 7.69
CA VAL A 61 5.75 2.28 6.47
C VAL A 61 4.98 3.47 5.93
N ALA A 62 5.67 4.58 5.67
CA ALA A 62 5.08 5.74 5.03
C ALA A 62 5.54 5.76 3.58
N ILE A 63 4.60 5.94 2.66
CA ILE A 63 4.93 6.07 1.25
C ILE A 63 4.23 7.28 0.65
N ARG A 64 4.76 7.77 -0.43
CA ARG A 64 4.16 8.89 -1.15
C ARG A 64 2.83 8.45 -1.75
N GLU A 65 1.86 9.35 -1.71
CA GLU A 65 0.52 9.04 -2.20
C GLU A 65 0.54 8.57 -3.65
N GLU A 66 1.44 9.08 -4.46
CA GLU A 66 1.52 8.70 -5.88
C GLU A 66 1.75 7.20 -6.07
N TYR A 67 2.48 6.56 -5.14
CA TYR A 67 2.73 5.12 -5.26
C TYR A 67 1.50 4.29 -4.91
N THR A 68 0.60 4.81 -4.10
CA THR A 68 -0.60 4.04 -3.70
C THR A 68 -1.51 3.77 -4.88
N LYS A 69 -1.40 4.54 -5.94
CA LYS A 69 -2.21 4.35 -7.14
C LYS A 69 -1.72 3.18 -7.98
N GLU A 70 -0.48 2.75 -7.75
CA GLU A 70 0.16 1.69 -8.54
C GLU A 70 0.23 0.36 -7.80
N ILE A 71 -0.16 0.34 -6.53
CA ILE A 71 -0.21 -0.89 -5.75
C ILE A 71 -1.64 -1.40 -5.77
N LEU A 72 -1.82 -2.59 -6.34
CA LEU A 72 -3.13 -3.20 -6.43
C LEU A 72 -3.34 -4.12 -5.23
N VAL A 73 -4.50 -4.01 -4.61
CA VAL A 73 -4.83 -4.77 -3.40
C VAL A 73 -6.22 -5.39 -3.51
N ARG A 74 -6.46 -6.38 -2.68
CA ARG A 74 -7.78 -6.96 -2.48
C ARG A 74 -8.22 -6.61 -1.06
N ARG A 75 -9.30 -5.86 -0.96
CA ARG A 75 -9.82 -5.42 0.33
C ARG A 75 -10.27 -6.62 1.16
N MET A 76 -9.98 -6.57 2.45
CA MET A 76 -10.40 -7.60 3.40
C MET A 76 -11.52 -7.04 4.27
N LEU A 77 -12.43 -7.92 4.62
CA LEU A 77 -13.55 -7.56 5.48
C LEU A 77 -13.15 -7.61 6.96
#